data_b56d0a4281dc19de377753bbf5b7d7c5
#
_entry.id   b56d0a4281dc19de377753bbf5b7d7c5
#
_cell.length_a   1.000
_cell.length_b   1.000
_cell.length_c   1.000
_cell.angle_alpha   90.00
_cell.angle_beta   90.00
_cell.angle_gamma   90.00
#
_symmetry.space_group_name_H-M   'P 1'
#
loop_
_entity.id
_entity.type
_entity.pdbx_description
1 polymer ?
#
loop_
_entity_poly.entity_id
_entity_poly.type
_entity_poly.pdbx_seq_one_letter_code
_entity_poly.pdbx_strand_id
1 'polypeptide(L)'
;MKKQFYKEGSVIWKVMVLTALFTIHCSLFTASAQKFALIDMEYILKNIPAYERANEQLSQVSKQWQAEVEALTTEAQTLYKNYQNEVVFLSKEQKKARQDAIVDKEKQDADLKKKYFGPEGELFKKRTALMTPIQEEIYNAVKDIADLRGYQLILDRASDTGIIFGSPKIDISSEVLSKLGYSN
;
A
#
# COMPACT_ATOMS: atom_id res chain seq x y z
N MET A 1 -36.50 67.74 -31.53
CA MET A 1 -35.71 67.34 -30.28
C MET A 1 -36.33 66.18 -29.49
N LYS A 2 -37.62 65.99 -29.31
CA LYS A 2 -38.19 64.88 -28.49
C LYS A 2 -37.94 63.46 -29.03
N LYS A 3 -37.79 63.22 -30.32
CA LYS A 3 -37.58 61.86 -30.88
C LYS A 3 -36.15 61.29 -30.65
N GLN A 4 -35.16 62.17 -30.45
CA GLN A 4 -33.77 61.76 -30.23
C GLN A 4 -33.56 61.26 -28.80
N PHE A 5 -34.15 61.90 -27.82
CA PHE A 5 -34.12 61.48 -26.39
C PHE A 5 -34.79 60.11 -26.16
N TYR A 6 -35.84 59.76 -26.88
CA TYR A 6 -36.44 58.43 -26.75
C TYR A 6 -35.59 57.31 -27.32
N LYS A 7 -34.78 57.59 -28.32
CA LYS A 7 -33.95 56.62 -28.97
C LYS A 7 -32.70 56.26 -28.09
N GLU A 8 -32.12 57.23 -27.41
CA GLU A 8 -31.03 57.06 -26.49
C GLU A 8 -31.45 56.31 -25.20
N GLY A 9 -32.62 56.64 -24.63
CA GLY A 9 -33.17 55.95 -23.46
C GLY A 9 -33.40 54.45 -23.73
N SER A 10 -33.83 54.10 -24.96
CA SER A 10 -34.04 52.69 -25.33
C SER A 10 -32.74 51.90 -25.51
N VAL A 11 -31.65 52.57 -25.92
CA VAL A 11 -30.32 51.93 -26.05
C VAL A 11 -29.71 51.70 -24.67
N ILE A 12 -29.80 52.69 -23.79
CA ILE A 12 -29.29 52.57 -22.41
C ILE A 12 -30.04 51.44 -21.66
N TRP A 13 -31.37 51.36 -21.83
CA TRP A 13 -32.16 50.28 -21.25
C TRP A 13 -31.74 48.89 -21.76
N LYS A 14 -31.51 48.74 -23.06
CA LYS A 14 -31.05 47.49 -23.68
C LYS A 14 -29.66 47.10 -23.19
N VAL A 15 -28.75 48.06 -23.03
CA VAL A 15 -27.40 47.81 -22.48
C VAL A 15 -27.49 47.39 -21.02
N MET A 16 -28.32 48.04 -20.20
CA MET A 16 -28.52 47.63 -18.79
C MET A 16 -29.11 46.21 -18.66
N VAL A 17 -30.09 45.88 -19.49
CA VAL A 17 -30.66 44.52 -19.51
C VAL A 17 -29.64 43.49 -19.96
N LEU A 18 -28.80 43.81 -20.95
CA LEU A 18 -27.76 42.90 -21.45
C LEU A 18 -26.65 42.70 -20.44
N THR A 19 -26.22 43.75 -19.71
CA THR A 19 -25.24 43.63 -18.62
C THR A 19 -25.80 42.88 -17.43
N ALA A 20 -27.06 43.08 -17.06
CA ALA A 20 -27.71 42.32 -16.01
C ALA A 20 -27.84 40.83 -16.35
N LEU A 21 -28.19 40.48 -17.58
CA LEU A 21 -28.20 39.12 -18.09
C LEU A 21 -26.80 38.50 -18.10
N PHE A 22 -25.76 39.22 -18.47
CA PHE A 22 -24.40 38.78 -18.48
C PHE A 22 -23.87 38.51 -17.07
N THR A 23 -24.16 39.38 -16.09
CA THR A 23 -23.78 39.16 -14.69
C THR A 23 -24.47 37.96 -14.06
N ILE A 24 -25.76 37.73 -14.39
CA ILE A 24 -26.52 36.56 -13.95
C ILE A 24 -25.90 35.26 -14.53
N HIS A 25 -25.50 35.28 -15.79
CA HIS A 25 -24.86 34.12 -16.41
C HIS A 25 -23.45 33.79 -15.81
N CYS A 26 -22.65 34.81 -15.50
CA CYS A 26 -21.34 34.63 -14.87
C CYS A 26 -21.41 34.07 -13.44
N SER A 27 -22.50 34.35 -12.69
CA SER A 27 -22.67 33.84 -11.33
C SER A 27 -23.11 32.36 -11.26
N LEU A 28 -23.54 31.79 -12.39
CA LEU A 28 -23.94 30.36 -12.46
C LEU A 28 -22.76 29.40 -12.69
N PHE A 29 -21.58 29.90 -13.05
CA PHE A 29 -20.36 29.09 -13.04
C PHE A 29 -19.80 29.01 -11.62
N THR A 30 -20.45 28.28 -10.73
CA THR A 30 -19.78 27.81 -9.52
C THR A 30 -18.67 26.88 -9.97
N ALA A 31 -17.44 27.40 -10.00
CA ALA A 31 -16.27 26.58 -10.13
C ALA A 31 -16.29 25.58 -8.97
N SER A 32 -16.69 24.34 -9.23
CA SER A 32 -16.53 23.26 -8.28
C SER A 32 -15.03 23.12 -8.06
N ALA A 33 -14.50 23.77 -7.02
CA ALA A 33 -13.12 23.60 -6.64
C ALA A 33 -12.91 22.11 -6.37
N GLN A 34 -12.05 21.47 -7.15
CA GLN A 34 -11.68 20.07 -6.95
C GLN A 34 -11.11 19.95 -5.53
N LYS A 35 -11.74 19.11 -4.71
CA LYS A 35 -11.28 18.88 -3.36
C LYS A 35 -10.32 17.70 -3.35
N PHE A 36 -9.15 17.94 -2.79
CA PHE A 36 -8.13 16.92 -2.57
C PHE A 36 -7.90 16.73 -1.08
N ALA A 37 -7.49 15.53 -0.71
CA ALA A 37 -7.01 15.25 0.64
C ALA A 37 -5.73 14.42 0.58
N LEU A 38 -5.03 14.37 1.69
CA LEU A 38 -3.87 13.51 1.90
C LEU A 38 -4.17 12.56 3.05
N ILE A 39 -3.59 11.38 2.96
CA ILE A 39 -3.45 10.44 4.09
C ILE A 39 -1.98 10.08 4.26
N ASP A 40 -1.64 9.61 5.44
CA ASP A 40 -0.39 8.96 5.76
C ASP A 40 -0.69 7.51 6.13
N MET A 41 -0.56 6.62 5.15
CA MET A 41 -0.88 5.20 5.33
C MET A 41 0.00 4.56 6.40
N GLU A 42 1.27 4.97 6.51
CA GLU A 42 2.17 4.45 7.53
C GLU A 42 1.72 4.86 8.95
N TYR A 43 1.33 6.12 9.11
CA TYR A 43 0.76 6.62 10.37
C TYR A 43 -0.54 5.89 10.71
N ILE A 44 -1.45 5.70 9.75
CA ILE A 44 -2.71 5.00 9.96
C ILE A 44 -2.45 3.56 10.40
N LEU A 45 -1.62 2.81 9.66
CA LEU A 45 -1.29 1.42 9.96
C LEU A 45 -0.67 1.24 11.35
N LYS A 46 0.27 2.11 11.74
CA LYS A 46 0.92 2.08 13.06
C LYS A 46 -0.06 2.27 14.23
N ASN A 47 -1.19 2.92 13.98
CA ASN A 47 -2.23 3.15 15.01
C ASN A 47 -3.36 2.11 14.98
N ILE A 48 -3.25 1.06 14.17
CA ILE A 48 -4.21 -0.05 14.12
C ILE A 48 -3.63 -1.27 14.86
N PRO A 49 -4.18 -1.67 16.02
CA PRO A 49 -3.65 -2.81 16.78
C PRO A 49 -3.64 -4.14 16.02
N ALA A 50 -4.55 -4.31 15.05
CA ALA A 50 -4.56 -5.49 14.18
C ALA A 50 -3.31 -5.58 13.29
N TYR A 51 -2.77 -4.44 12.84
CA TYR A 51 -1.54 -4.38 12.07
C TYR A 51 -0.32 -4.80 12.88
N GLU A 52 -0.21 -4.35 14.13
CA GLU A 52 0.85 -4.75 15.04
C GLU A 52 0.83 -6.28 15.28
N ARG A 53 -0.34 -6.81 15.65
CA ARG A 53 -0.52 -8.27 15.81
C ARG A 53 -0.18 -9.07 14.56
N ALA A 54 -0.54 -8.56 13.37
CA ALA A 54 -0.21 -9.19 12.10
C ALA A 54 1.32 -9.24 11.87
N ASN A 55 2.02 -8.14 12.15
CA ASN A 55 3.47 -8.07 12.04
C ASN A 55 4.18 -9.01 13.04
N GLU A 56 3.68 -9.09 14.27
CA GLU A 56 4.20 -10.03 15.27
C GLU A 56 4.04 -11.49 14.80
N GLN A 57 2.87 -11.86 14.30
CA GLN A 57 2.63 -13.20 13.76
C GLN A 57 3.55 -13.52 12.58
N LEU A 58 3.74 -12.56 11.65
CA LEU A 58 4.65 -12.72 10.52
C LEU A 58 6.09 -12.89 10.99
N SER A 59 6.52 -12.11 11.97
CA SER A 59 7.86 -12.21 12.56
C SER A 59 8.09 -13.57 13.21
N GLN A 60 7.14 -14.06 14.00
CA GLN A 60 7.24 -15.38 14.66
C GLN A 60 7.35 -16.52 13.64
N VAL A 61 6.46 -16.54 12.66
CA VAL A 61 6.44 -17.57 11.61
C VAL A 61 7.71 -17.50 10.74
N SER A 62 8.17 -16.29 10.39
CA SER A 62 9.41 -16.11 9.64
C SER A 62 10.61 -16.67 10.40
N LYS A 63 10.72 -16.40 11.70
CA LYS A 63 11.79 -16.96 12.55
C LYS A 63 11.75 -18.50 12.62
N GLN A 64 10.55 -19.06 12.77
CA GLN A 64 10.37 -20.51 12.78
C GLN A 64 10.85 -21.13 11.47
N TRP A 65 10.40 -20.61 10.33
CA TRP A 65 10.78 -21.13 9.02
C TRP A 65 12.26 -20.91 8.68
N GLN A 66 12.85 -19.80 9.14
CA GLN A 66 14.28 -19.58 9.04
C GLN A 66 15.07 -20.66 9.81
N ALA A 67 14.64 -21.02 11.02
CA ALA A 67 15.28 -22.07 11.81
C ALA A 67 15.17 -23.45 11.13
N GLU A 68 14.03 -23.78 10.51
CA GLU A 68 13.86 -25.03 9.75
C GLU A 68 14.81 -25.09 8.55
N VAL A 69 14.93 -23.98 7.80
CA VAL A 69 15.86 -23.88 6.67
C VAL A 69 17.30 -23.98 7.14
N GLU A 70 17.67 -23.27 8.21
CA GLU A 70 19.02 -23.29 8.76
C GLU A 70 19.43 -24.69 9.24
N ALA A 71 18.51 -25.45 9.82
CA ALA A 71 18.74 -26.84 10.18
C ALA A 71 19.12 -27.69 8.97
N LEU A 72 18.38 -27.60 7.86
CA LEU A 72 18.69 -28.32 6.62
C LEU A 72 20.02 -27.87 6.00
N THR A 73 20.27 -26.57 5.98
CA THR A 73 21.53 -26.00 5.49
C THR A 73 22.72 -26.57 6.30
N THR A 74 22.59 -26.63 7.63
CA THR A 74 23.62 -27.19 8.54
C THR A 74 23.81 -28.65 8.31
N GLU A 75 22.76 -29.44 8.12
CA GLU A 75 22.85 -30.85 7.78
C GLU A 75 23.58 -31.08 6.46
N ALA A 76 23.25 -30.33 5.41
CA ALA A 76 23.92 -30.41 4.11
C ALA A 76 25.41 -30.10 4.23
N GLN A 77 25.77 -29.04 4.96
CA GLN A 77 27.15 -28.65 5.21
C GLN A 77 27.92 -29.74 6.01
N THR A 78 27.27 -30.36 6.98
CA THR A 78 27.84 -31.43 7.78
C THR A 78 28.13 -32.68 6.93
N LEU A 79 27.17 -33.08 6.09
CA LEU A 79 27.35 -34.18 5.14
C LEU A 79 28.51 -33.92 4.19
N TYR A 80 28.58 -32.70 3.65
CA TYR A 80 29.68 -32.31 2.75
C TYR A 80 31.02 -32.32 3.46
N LYS A 81 31.13 -31.78 4.66
CA LYS A 81 32.35 -31.77 5.47
C LYS A 81 32.83 -33.21 5.80
N ASN A 82 31.90 -34.10 6.20
CA ASN A 82 32.20 -35.49 6.48
C ASN A 82 32.69 -36.19 5.20
N TYR A 83 32.03 -35.97 4.07
CA TYR A 83 32.47 -36.51 2.80
C TYR A 83 33.90 -36.06 2.44
N GLN A 84 34.24 -34.80 2.60
CA GLN A 84 35.58 -34.28 2.34
C GLN A 84 36.66 -34.99 3.21
N ASN A 85 36.35 -35.26 4.48
CA ASN A 85 37.27 -35.89 5.41
C ASN A 85 37.47 -37.41 5.12
N GLU A 86 36.42 -38.07 4.62
CA GLU A 86 36.38 -39.51 4.42
C GLU A 86 36.68 -39.93 2.97
N VAL A 87 36.65 -39.02 2.00
CA VAL A 87 36.64 -39.32 0.56
C VAL A 87 37.79 -40.19 0.08
N VAL A 88 38.99 -40.10 0.72
CA VAL A 88 40.18 -40.88 0.35
C VAL A 88 40.07 -42.35 0.75
N PHE A 89 39.21 -42.67 1.71
CA PHE A 89 39.02 -44.02 2.25
C PHE A 89 37.78 -44.73 1.69
N LEU A 90 36.93 -44.01 0.91
CA LEU A 90 35.67 -44.54 0.40
C LEU A 90 35.85 -45.30 -0.92
N SER A 91 35.08 -46.40 -1.11
CA SER A 91 34.92 -47.04 -2.41
C SER A 91 34.17 -46.13 -3.40
N LYS A 92 34.18 -46.49 -4.69
CA LYS A 92 33.42 -45.71 -5.73
C LYS A 92 31.94 -45.66 -5.42
N GLU A 93 31.36 -46.75 -4.99
CA GLU A 93 29.94 -46.88 -4.64
C GLU A 93 29.62 -46.01 -3.41
N GLN A 94 30.46 -46.03 -2.39
CA GLN A 94 30.31 -45.22 -1.20
C GLN A 94 30.44 -43.73 -1.51
N LYS A 95 31.42 -43.33 -2.37
CA LYS A 95 31.55 -41.94 -2.82
C LYS A 95 30.27 -41.46 -3.48
N LYS A 96 29.75 -42.27 -4.42
CA LYS A 96 28.49 -41.93 -5.10
C LYS A 96 27.31 -41.77 -4.13
N ALA A 97 27.12 -42.73 -3.24
CA ALA A 97 26.05 -42.67 -2.24
C ALA A 97 26.15 -41.44 -1.34
N ARG A 98 27.38 -41.05 -0.92
CA ARG A 98 27.58 -39.81 -0.13
C ARG A 98 27.29 -38.55 -0.92
N GLN A 99 27.71 -38.49 -2.19
CA GLN A 99 27.45 -37.38 -3.08
C GLN A 99 25.93 -37.23 -3.37
N ASP A 100 25.26 -38.34 -3.68
CA ASP A 100 23.83 -38.35 -3.90
C ASP A 100 23.09 -37.85 -2.64
N ALA A 101 23.47 -38.27 -1.44
CA ALA A 101 22.87 -37.79 -0.19
C ALA A 101 23.10 -36.29 0.06
N ILE A 102 24.25 -35.73 -0.31
CA ILE A 102 24.53 -34.30 -0.21
C ILE A 102 23.61 -33.53 -1.19
N VAL A 103 23.58 -33.96 -2.45
CA VAL A 103 22.74 -33.31 -3.49
C VAL A 103 21.26 -33.36 -3.11
N ASP A 104 20.79 -34.48 -2.58
CA ASP A 104 19.39 -34.60 -2.13
C ASP A 104 19.10 -33.66 -0.96
N LYS A 105 20.03 -33.48 -0.03
CA LYS A 105 19.84 -32.56 1.10
C LYS A 105 19.91 -31.11 0.67
N GLU A 106 20.82 -30.74 -0.22
CA GLU A 106 20.88 -29.38 -0.82
C GLU A 106 19.63 -29.05 -1.60
N LYS A 107 19.07 -30.03 -2.33
CA LYS A 107 17.80 -29.86 -3.03
C LYS A 107 16.63 -29.63 -2.06
N GLN A 108 16.55 -30.43 -0.97
CA GLN A 108 15.54 -30.24 0.07
C GLN A 108 15.62 -28.83 0.69
N ASP A 109 16.84 -28.35 0.97
CA ASP A 109 17.07 -27.00 1.48
C ASP A 109 16.60 -25.92 0.50
N ALA A 110 16.98 -26.05 -0.78
CA ALA A 110 16.56 -25.12 -1.83
C ALA A 110 15.03 -25.10 -2.03
N ASP A 111 14.40 -26.29 -2.04
CA ASP A 111 12.96 -26.42 -2.17
C ASP A 111 12.22 -25.81 -0.97
N LEU A 112 12.74 -26.01 0.26
CA LEU A 112 12.16 -25.43 1.47
C LEU A 112 12.29 -23.91 1.51
N LYS A 113 13.47 -23.38 1.13
CA LYS A 113 13.67 -21.93 0.97
C LYS A 113 12.70 -21.32 -0.02
N LYS A 114 12.52 -21.95 -1.18
CA LYS A 114 11.57 -21.52 -2.20
C LYS A 114 10.13 -21.58 -1.70
N LYS A 115 9.75 -22.66 -1.01
CA LYS A 115 8.43 -22.85 -0.43
C LYS A 115 8.09 -21.74 0.56
N TYR A 116 8.99 -21.40 1.48
CA TYR A 116 8.70 -20.43 2.53
C TYR A 116 8.93 -18.99 2.08
N PHE A 117 10.03 -18.70 1.39
CA PHE A 117 10.51 -17.35 1.10
C PHE A 117 10.53 -16.98 -0.39
N GLY A 118 10.08 -17.88 -1.25
CA GLY A 118 9.96 -17.58 -2.69
C GLY A 118 8.96 -16.45 -2.98
N PRO A 119 8.92 -15.93 -4.21
CA PRO A 119 8.06 -14.78 -4.59
C PRO A 119 6.57 -15.00 -4.27
N GLU A 120 6.08 -16.25 -4.36
CA GLU A 120 4.72 -16.64 -3.98
C GLU A 120 4.74 -17.69 -2.84
N GLY A 121 5.76 -17.63 -2.01
CA GLY A 121 5.95 -18.54 -0.90
C GLY A 121 4.96 -18.34 0.23
N GLU A 122 5.02 -19.24 1.22
CA GLU A 122 4.07 -19.23 2.33
C GLU A 122 4.12 -17.93 3.14
N LEU A 123 5.29 -17.28 3.26
CA LEU A 123 5.42 -16.00 3.94
C LEU A 123 4.65 -14.88 3.21
N PHE A 124 4.76 -14.85 1.88
CA PHE A 124 4.00 -13.90 1.06
C PHE A 124 2.49 -14.11 1.20
N LYS A 125 2.03 -15.35 1.08
CA LYS A 125 0.61 -15.71 1.22
C LYS A 125 0.08 -15.31 2.61
N LYS A 126 0.84 -15.63 3.66
CA LYS A 126 0.45 -15.28 5.02
C LYS A 126 0.41 -13.77 5.24
N ARG A 127 1.38 -13.04 4.70
CA ARG A 127 1.36 -11.56 4.72
C ARG A 127 0.11 -11.03 4.05
N THR A 128 -0.18 -11.46 2.83
CA THR A 128 -1.36 -11.04 2.08
C THR A 128 -2.64 -11.32 2.86
N ALA A 129 -2.79 -12.54 3.39
CA ALA A 129 -3.97 -12.92 4.16
C ALA A 129 -4.19 -12.08 5.43
N LEU A 130 -3.11 -11.62 6.07
CA LEU A 130 -3.19 -10.79 7.28
C LEU A 130 -3.38 -9.30 6.97
N MET A 131 -2.77 -8.79 5.89
CA MET A 131 -2.76 -7.38 5.56
C MET A 131 -3.97 -6.94 4.72
N THR A 132 -4.45 -7.79 3.82
CA THR A 132 -5.57 -7.45 2.93
C THR A 132 -6.81 -6.97 3.69
N PRO A 133 -7.30 -7.65 4.74
CA PRO A 133 -8.47 -7.18 5.47
C PRO A 133 -8.28 -5.79 6.09
N ILE A 134 -7.09 -5.52 6.64
CA ILE A 134 -6.75 -4.22 7.25
C ILE A 134 -6.75 -3.12 6.18
N GLN A 135 -6.16 -3.39 5.03
CA GLN A 135 -6.14 -2.45 3.91
C GLN A 135 -7.54 -2.17 3.35
N GLU A 136 -8.39 -3.19 3.27
CA GLU A 136 -9.78 -3.05 2.85
C GLU A 136 -10.60 -2.20 3.82
N GLU A 137 -10.43 -2.38 5.14
CA GLU A 137 -11.08 -1.55 6.15
C GLU A 137 -10.65 -0.08 6.02
N ILE A 138 -9.35 0.19 5.87
CA ILE A 138 -8.84 1.55 5.66
C ILE A 138 -9.40 2.13 4.36
N TYR A 139 -9.37 1.37 3.26
CA TYR A 139 -9.90 1.83 1.97
C TYR A 139 -11.38 2.21 2.07
N ASN A 140 -12.18 1.38 2.72
CA ASN A 140 -13.60 1.66 2.90
C ASN A 140 -13.83 2.91 3.75
N ALA A 141 -13.08 3.10 4.83
CA ALA A 141 -13.15 4.30 5.65
C ALA A 141 -12.77 5.57 4.87
N VAL A 142 -11.69 5.50 4.08
CA VAL A 142 -11.24 6.59 3.19
C VAL A 142 -12.30 6.91 2.13
N LYS A 143 -12.88 5.88 1.52
CA LYS A 143 -13.95 6.03 0.52
C LYS A 143 -15.18 6.71 1.10
N ASP A 144 -15.64 6.27 2.27
CA ASP A 144 -16.79 6.87 2.96
C ASP A 144 -16.56 8.36 3.26
N ILE A 145 -15.35 8.73 3.70
CA ILE A 145 -14.98 10.12 3.97
C ILE A 145 -14.94 10.91 2.66
N ALA A 146 -14.39 10.32 1.59
CA ALA A 146 -14.35 10.95 0.28
C ALA A 146 -15.75 11.28 -0.23
N ASP A 147 -16.65 10.31 -0.16
CA ASP A 147 -18.04 10.46 -0.59
C ASP A 147 -18.77 11.54 0.25
N LEU A 148 -18.58 11.52 1.58
CA LEU A 148 -19.21 12.48 2.51
C LEU A 148 -18.71 13.91 2.30
N ARG A 149 -17.41 14.09 2.09
CA ARG A 149 -16.72 15.38 1.99
C ARG A 149 -16.65 15.91 0.56
N GLY A 150 -16.94 15.07 -0.44
CA GLY A 150 -16.82 15.38 -1.86
C GLY A 150 -15.38 15.49 -2.32
N TYR A 151 -14.47 14.71 -1.76
CA TYR A 151 -13.10 14.59 -2.27
C TYR A 151 -13.11 13.82 -3.58
N GLN A 152 -12.41 14.35 -4.58
CA GLN A 152 -12.25 13.72 -5.89
C GLN A 152 -10.99 12.89 -5.99
N LEU A 153 -10.01 13.19 -5.13
CA LEU A 153 -8.74 12.47 -5.07
C LEU A 153 -8.21 12.53 -3.64
N ILE A 154 -7.76 11.38 -3.15
CA ILE A 154 -7.01 11.25 -1.89
C ILE A 154 -5.69 10.56 -2.23
N LEU A 155 -4.58 11.18 -1.82
CA LEU A 155 -3.23 10.68 -2.08
C LEU A 155 -2.59 10.24 -0.76
N ASP A 156 -1.85 9.14 -0.83
CA ASP A 156 -1.02 8.70 0.28
C ASP A 156 0.35 9.38 0.22
N ARG A 157 0.67 10.18 1.23
CA ARG A 157 1.95 10.89 1.32
C ARG A 157 3.10 10.01 1.82
N ALA A 158 2.81 8.85 2.41
CA ALA A 158 3.82 7.90 2.89
C ALA A 158 4.35 7.02 1.76
N SER A 159 3.59 6.87 0.66
CA SER A 159 4.08 6.18 -0.52
C SER A 159 4.98 7.10 -1.36
N ASP A 160 5.96 6.53 -2.09
CA ASP A 160 6.90 7.26 -2.98
C ASP A 160 6.19 7.89 -4.20
N THR A 161 5.16 8.69 -3.97
CA THR A 161 4.34 9.30 -5.03
C THR A 161 4.86 10.66 -5.52
N GLY A 162 6.00 11.12 -5.03
CA GLY A 162 6.55 12.41 -5.40
C GLY A 162 5.84 13.62 -4.79
N ILE A 163 5.08 13.46 -3.72
CA ILE A 163 4.50 14.57 -2.97
C ILE A 163 5.61 15.27 -2.19
N ILE A 164 6.04 16.44 -2.66
CA ILE A 164 7.11 17.22 -2.02
C ILE A 164 6.57 17.99 -0.81
N PHE A 165 5.32 18.46 -0.89
CA PHE A 165 4.68 19.23 0.17
C PHE A 165 3.17 18.96 0.19
N GLY A 166 2.63 18.76 1.39
CA GLY A 166 1.21 18.67 1.65
C GLY A 166 0.85 19.47 2.90
N SER A 167 -0.11 20.38 2.79
CA SER A 167 -0.57 21.14 3.95
C SER A 167 -1.21 20.21 4.99
N PRO A 168 -0.89 20.34 6.28
CA PRO A 168 -1.58 19.57 7.33
C PRO A 168 -3.11 19.77 7.34
N LYS A 169 -3.58 20.88 6.78
CA LYS A 169 -5.04 21.18 6.71
C LYS A 169 -5.82 20.24 5.79
N ILE A 170 -5.15 19.59 4.85
CA ILE A 170 -5.77 18.64 3.92
C ILE A 170 -5.43 17.18 4.28
N ASP A 171 -4.70 16.95 5.37
CA ASP A 171 -4.42 15.62 5.90
C ASP A 171 -5.61 15.13 6.73
N ILE A 172 -6.17 14.00 6.32
CA ILE A 172 -7.35 13.39 6.95
C ILE A 172 -7.01 12.08 7.66
N SER A 173 -5.73 11.78 7.89
CA SER A 173 -5.30 10.50 8.51
C SER A 173 -5.95 10.25 9.87
N SER A 174 -6.03 11.28 10.72
CA SER A 174 -6.70 11.18 12.03
C SER A 174 -8.21 10.98 11.89
N GLU A 175 -8.85 11.54 10.86
CA GLU A 175 -10.27 11.32 10.58
C GLU A 175 -10.53 9.88 10.14
N VAL A 176 -9.62 9.30 9.33
CA VAL A 176 -9.67 7.88 8.95
C VAL A 176 -9.56 7.00 10.19
N LEU A 177 -8.59 7.25 11.09
CA LEU A 177 -8.46 6.50 12.34
C LEU A 177 -9.71 6.63 13.22
N SER A 178 -10.28 7.82 13.33
CA SER A 178 -11.54 8.04 14.08
C SER A 178 -12.69 7.24 13.48
N LYS A 179 -12.80 7.21 12.16
CA LYS A 179 -13.82 6.43 11.44
C LYS A 179 -13.68 4.93 11.68
N LEU A 180 -12.43 4.44 11.79
CA LEU A 180 -12.10 3.05 12.13
C LEU A 180 -12.27 2.71 13.62
N GLY A 181 -12.55 3.71 14.48
CA GLY A 181 -12.68 3.52 15.92
C GLY A 181 -11.36 3.56 16.70
N TYR A 182 -10.27 4.05 16.09
CA TYR A 182 -8.93 4.14 16.67
C TYR A 182 -8.52 5.59 16.98
N SER A 183 -9.45 6.43 17.43
CA SER A 183 -9.09 7.79 17.89
C SER A 183 -8.43 7.75 19.25
N ASN A 184 -7.27 8.43 19.37
CA ASN A 184 -6.67 8.79 20.66
C ASN A 184 -7.43 9.94 21.31
#